data_de25be053c080490069e5e4899c9cb81
#
_entry.id   de25be053c080490069e5e4899c9cb81
#
_cell.length_a   1.000
_cell.length_b   1.000
_cell.length_c   1.000
_cell.angle_alpha   90.00
_cell.angle_beta   90.00
_cell.angle_gamma   90.00
#
_symmetry.space_group_name_H-M   'P 1'
#
loop_
_entity.id
_entity.type
_entity.pdbx_description
1 polymer ?
#
loop_
_entity_poly.entity_id
_entity_poly.type
_entity_poly.pdbx_seq_one_letter_code
_entity_poly.pdbx_strand_id
1 'polypeptide(L)'
;MKIAILGAGNMGSAIACGLVRSGKFQAEEIVCTARTETTLERLRTQCPGVRTTTDNAAAVRDAAVVMLAVKPWLTEALIREIRREIDPDRQSVVSVAAGVSLAQLAEWMTADSAVRPALFRVIPNTAIAVRQSMTFVAARGADEACTERVLGIFREL
;
A
#
# COMPACT_ATOMS: atom_id res chain seq x y z
N MET A 1 -6.30 -7.50 10.15
CA MET A 1 -5.37 -6.34 10.04
C MET A 1 -5.78 -5.51 8.83
N LYS A 2 -6.13 -4.24 9.02
CA LYS A 2 -6.58 -3.39 7.90
C LYS A 2 -5.42 -2.92 7.02
N ILE A 3 -5.59 -3.00 5.71
CA ILE A 3 -4.60 -2.59 4.69
C ILE A 3 -5.28 -1.59 3.75
N ALA A 4 -4.66 -0.42 3.54
CA ALA A 4 -5.05 0.53 2.51
C ALA A 4 -4.12 0.41 1.31
N ILE A 5 -4.67 0.22 0.12
CA ILE A 5 -3.92 0.17 -1.15
C ILE A 5 -4.34 1.38 -1.98
N LEU A 6 -3.47 2.38 -2.01
CA LEU A 6 -3.71 3.62 -2.72
C LEU A 6 -3.26 3.48 -4.17
N GLY A 7 -4.25 3.31 -5.05
CA GLY A 7 -4.08 3.05 -6.47
C GLY A 7 -4.51 1.65 -6.89
N ALA A 8 -5.79 1.47 -7.23
CA ALA A 8 -6.36 0.24 -7.77
C ALA A 8 -6.04 0.03 -9.27
N GLY A 9 -4.80 0.36 -9.66
CA GLY A 9 -4.26 0.01 -10.98
C GLY A 9 -3.87 -1.47 -11.08
N ASN A 10 -3.13 -1.86 -12.12
CA ASN A 10 -2.75 -3.27 -12.34
C ASN A 10 -2.04 -3.86 -11.11
N MET A 11 -1.04 -3.18 -10.56
CA MET A 11 -0.26 -3.66 -9.41
C MET A 11 -1.12 -3.69 -8.13
N GLY A 12 -1.82 -2.61 -7.80
CA GLY A 12 -2.65 -2.53 -6.59
C GLY A 12 -3.80 -3.53 -6.60
N SER A 13 -4.46 -3.72 -7.75
CA SER A 13 -5.51 -4.74 -7.89
C SER A 13 -4.94 -6.15 -7.78
N ALA A 14 -3.77 -6.43 -8.35
CA ALA A 14 -3.12 -7.73 -8.24
C ALA A 14 -2.76 -8.06 -6.78
N ILE A 15 -2.22 -7.10 -6.03
CA ILE A 15 -1.93 -7.24 -4.61
C ILE A 15 -3.23 -7.51 -3.83
N ALA A 16 -4.26 -6.68 -3.99
CA ALA A 16 -5.53 -6.84 -3.28
C ALA A 16 -6.15 -8.22 -3.52
N CYS A 17 -6.27 -8.61 -4.79
CA CYS A 17 -6.85 -9.90 -5.16
C CYS A 17 -5.97 -11.09 -4.71
N GLY A 18 -4.65 -10.93 -4.75
CA GLY A 18 -3.70 -11.95 -4.27
C GLY A 18 -3.86 -12.20 -2.77
N LEU A 19 -3.95 -11.13 -1.97
CA LEU A 19 -4.14 -11.22 -0.52
C LEU A 19 -5.47 -11.89 -0.16
N VAL A 20 -6.56 -11.53 -0.81
CA VAL A 20 -7.86 -12.19 -0.59
C VAL A 20 -7.79 -13.67 -0.96
N ARG A 21 -7.21 -14.00 -2.11
CA ARG A 21 -7.06 -15.40 -2.56
C ARG A 21 -6.12 -16.24 -1.69
N SER A 22 -5.24 -15.60 -0.91
CA SER A 22 -4.40 -16.33 0.05
C SER A 22 -5.20 -16.98 1.19
N GLY A 23 -6.41 -16.45 1.45
CA GLY A 23 -7.24 -16.87 2.59
C GLY A 23 -6.75 -16.37 3.95
N LYS A 24 -5.65 -15.60 3.98
CA LYS A 24 -5.08 -15.03 5.21
C LYS A 24 -5.64 -13.65 5.55
N PHE A 25 -6.20 -12.97 4.55
CA PHE A 25 -6.78 -11.63 4.69
C PHE A 25 -8.24 -11.64 4.28
N GLN A 26 -9.10 -11.08 5.12
CA GLN A 26 -10.50 -10.89 4.77
C GLN A 26 -10.63 -9.73 3.78
N ALA A 27 -11.51 -9.87 2.79
CA ALA A 27 -11.68 -8.83 1.77
C ALA A 27 -12.07 -7.48 2.37
N GLU A 28 -12.89 -7.48 3.41
CA GLU A 28 -13.38 -6.29 4.13
C GLU A 28 -12.27 -5.56 4.91
N GLU A 29 -11.15 -6.22 5.18
CA GLU A 29 -9.97 -5.60 5.80
C GLU A 29 -9.12 -4.82 4.81
N ILE A 30 -9.34 -5.01 3.51
CA ILE A 30 -8.60 -4.34 2.44
C ILE A 30 -9.46 -3.22 1.87
N VAL A 31 -8.92 -2.00 1.87
CA VAL A 31 -9.52 -0.85 1.18
C VAL A 31 -8.61 -0.41 0.04
N CYS A 32 -9.17 -0.28 -1.16
CA CYS A 32 -8.45 0.18 -2.33
C CYS A 32 -8.99 1.52 -2.79
N THR A 33 -8.09 2.41 -3.24
CA THR A 33 -8.50 3.69 -3.80
C THR A 33 -8.17 3.80 -5.28
N ALA A 34 -8.94 4.62 -6.00
CA ALA A 34 -8.63 5.04 -7.36
C ALA A 34 -9.23 6.42 -7.63
N ARG A 35 -8.72 7.09 -8.66
CA ARG A 35 -9.23 8.40 -9.09
C ARG A 35 -10.59 8.33 -9.78
N THR A 36 -10.97 7.18 -10.32
CA THR A 36 -12.19 7.01 -11.10
C THR A 36 -13.01 5.83 -10.58
N GLU A 37 -14.33 6.01 -10.55
CA GLU A 37 -15.26 4.96 -10.13
C GLU A 37 -15.17 3.73 -11.05
N THR A 38 -14.98 3.92 -12.35
CA THR A 38 -14.81 2.83 -13.33
C THR A 38 -13.66 1.87 -12.94
N THR A 39 -12.55 2.42 -12.41
CA THR A 39 -11.44 1.58 -11.93
C THR A 39 -11.85 0.77 -10.69
N LEU A 40 -12.60 1.38 -9.78
CA LEU A 40 -13.10 0.72 -8.57
C LEU A 40 -14.13 -0.36 -8.90
N GLU A 41 -15.02 -0.13 -9.84
CA GLU A 41 -16.00 -1.12 -10.33
C GLU A 41 -15.31 -2.36 -10.90
N ARG A 42 -14.27 -2.13 -11.72
CA ARG A 42 -13.45 -3.24 -12.24
C ARG A 42 -12.82 -4.06 -11.12
N LEU A 43 -12.28 -3.41 -10.09
CA LEU A 43 -11.72 -4.12 -8.93
C LEU A 43 -12.79 -4.89 -8.17
N ARG A 44 -13.97 -4.31 -7.92
CA ARG A 44 -15.08 -5.01 -7.22
C ARG A 44 -15.51 -6.26 -7.97
N THR A 45 -15.50 -6.22 -9.31
CA THR A 45 -15.80 -7.38 -10.15
C THR A 45 -14.71 -8.46 -10.04
N GLN A 46 -13.43 -8.06 -10.00
CA GLN A 46 -12.29 -8.99 -9.93
C GLN A 46 -12.08 -9.57 -8.53
N CYS A 47 -12.42 -8.81 -7.51
CA CYS A 47 -12.19 -9.14 -6.11
C CYS A 47 -13.40 -8.69 -5.24
N PRO A 48 -14.50 -9.46 -5.26
CA PRO A 48 -15.68 -9.15 -4.46
C PRO A 48 -15.37 -9.06 -2.97
N GLY A 49 -16.02 -8.12 -2.28
CA GLY A 49 -15.84 -7.89 -0.84
C GLY A 49 -14.76 -6.87 -0.46
N VAL A 50 -13.79 -6.59 -1.34
CA VAL A 50 -12.79 -5.53 -1.10
C VAL A 50 -13.49 -4.17 -1.05
N ARG A 51 -13.17 -3.40 -0.01
CA ARG A 51 -13.70 -2.04 0.15
C ARG A 51 -13.04 -1.10 -0.84
N THR A 52 -13.81 -0.16 -1.37
CA THR A 52 -13.31 0.80 -2.36
C THR A 52 -13.80 2.21 -2.04
N THR A 53 -12.95 3.20 -2.31
CA THR A 53 -13.30 4.62 -2.18
C THR A 53 -12.41 5.46 -3.10
N THR A 54 -12.86 6.68 -3.42
CA THR A 54 -12.04 7.69 -4.11
C THR A 54 -11.28 8.60 -3.14
N ASP A 55 -11.55 8.49 -1.83
CA ASP A 55 -10.96 9.30 -0.76
C ASP A 55 -9.73 8.58 -0.15
N ASN A 56 -8.54 9.02 -0.52
CA ASN A 56 -7.28 8.48 0.00
C ASN A 56 -7.11 8.72 1.50
N ALA A 57 -7.49 9.89 1.99
CA ALA A 57 -7.36 10.26 3.40
C ALA A 57 -8.23 9.38 4.29
N ALA A 58 -9.48 9.14 3.88
CA ALA A 58 -10.38 8.24 4.59
C ALA A 58 -9.87 6.79 4.62
N ALA A 59 -9.27 6.32 3.50
CA ALA A 59 -8.72 4.96 3.42
C ALA A 59 -7.55 4.75 4.38
N VAL A 60 -6.72 5.77 4.60
CA VAL A 60 -5.50 5.70 5.41
C VAL A 60 -5.78 5.61 6.91
N ARG A 61 -6.78 6.34 7.44
CA ARG A 61 -6.99 6.54 8.89
C ARG A 61 -7.04 5.26 9.72
N ASP A 62 -7.65 4.23 9.20
CA ASP A 62 -7.88 2.96 9.92
C ASP A 62 -6.90 1.85 9.54
N ALA A 63 -6.00 2.08 8.59
CA ALA A 63 -5.09 1.07 8.08
C ALA A 63 -3.89 0.89 9.02
N ALA A 64 -3.43 -0.33 9.20
CA ALA A 64 -2.14 -0.62 9.83
C ALA A 64 -0.99 -0.56 8.81
N VAL A 65 -1.30 -0.84 7.54
CA VAL A 65 -0.34 -0.76 6.44
C VAL A 65 -0.96 0.05 5.31
N VAL A 66 -0.24 1.08 4.86
CA VAL A 66 -0.62 1.96 3.75
C VAL A 66 0.29 1.68 2.56
N MET A 67 -0.24 1.10 1.49
CA MET A 67 0.50 0.79 0.28
C MET A 67 0.30 1.85 -0.80
N LEU A 68 1.39 2.41 -1.30
CA LEU A 68 1.40 3.36 -2.41
C LEU A 68 1.61 2.56 -3.72
N ALA A 69 0.52 2.30 -4.43
CA ALA A 69 0.50 1.50 -5.67
C ALA A 69 0.12 2.35 -6.91
N VAL A 70 0.51 3.61 -6.88
CA VAL A 70 0.36 4.55 -8.00
C VAL A 70 1.59 4.57 -8.90
N LYS A 71 1.48 5.24 -10.04
CA LYS A 71 2.64 5.48 -10.92
C LYS A 71 3.69 6.34 -10.21
N PRO A 72 4.99 6.12 -10.47
CA PRO A 72 6.09 6.80 -9.76
C PRO A 72 5.95 8.32 -9.69
N TRP A 73 5.57 8.97 -10.78
CA TRP A 73 5.39 10.43 -10.86
C TRP A 73 4.18 10.97 -10.10
N LEU A 74 3.30 10.11 -9.60
CA LEU A 74 2.16 10.48 -8.75
C LEU A 74 2.44 10.26 -7.27
N THR A 75 3.55 9.60 -6.91
CA THR A 75 3.83 9.17 -5.53
C THR A 75 4.02 10.37 -4.60
N GLU A 76 4.76 11.39 -5.03
CA GLU A 76 4.97 12.59 -4.22
C GLU A 76 3.66 13.31 -3.90
N ALA A 77 2.83 13.56 -4.94
CA ALA A 77 1.55 14.24 -4.76
C ALA A 77 0.62 13.45 -3.80
N LEU A 78 0.59 12.13 -3.95
CA LEU A 78 -0.18 11.25 -3.07
C LEU A 78 0.33 11.31 -1.62
N ILE A 79 1.63 11.27 -1.41
CA ILE A 79 2.22 11.40 -0.07
C ILE A 79 1.85 12.74 0.56
N ARG A 80 1.95 13.84 -0.18
CA ARG A 80 1.57 15.18 0.30
C ARG A 80 0.10 15.26 0.71
N GLU A 81 -0.78 14.54 0.00
CA GLU A 81 -2.21 14.45 0.32
C GLU A 81 -2.47 13.73 1.64
N ILE A 82 -1.79 12.57 1.86
CA ILE A 82 -2.13 11.67 2.96
C ILE A 82 -1.24 11.81 4.21
N ARG A 83 -0.07 12.44 4.14
CA ARG A 83 0.94 12.40 5.22
C ARG A 83 0.46 12.93 6.57
N ARG A 84 -0.54 13.84 6.58
CA ARG A 84 -1.15 14.37 7.81
C ARG A 84 -2.12 13.39 8.46
N GLU A 85 -2.56 12.38 7.73
CA GLU A 85 -3.45 11.31 8.20
C GLU A 85 -2.66 10.08 8.67
N ILE A 86 -1.33 10.06 8.46
CA ILE A 86 -0.45 8.97 8.88
C ILE A 86 -0.15 9.09 10.37
N ASP A 87 -0.47 8.03 11.12
CA ASP A 87 -0.03 7.83 12.49
C ASP A 87 1.29 7.04 12.48
N PRO A 88 2.43 7.69 12.81
CA PRO A 88 3.75 7.06 12.69
C PRO A 88 3.99 5.93 13.69
N ASP A 89 3.25 5.91 14.81
CA ASP A 89 3.42 4.92 15.86
C ASP A 89 2.64 3.62 15.58
N ARG A 90 1.68 3.69 14.64
CA ARG A 90 0.78 2.57 14.33
C ARG A 90 0.86 2.08 12.90
N GLN A 91 1.28 2.94 11.98
CA GLN A 91 1.17 2.68 10.55
C GLN A 91 2.54 2.52 9.88
N SER A 92 2.61 1.56 8.97
CA SER A 92 3.72 1.39 8.05
C SER A 92 3.32 1.89 6.66
N VAL A 93 4.20 2.63 6.01
CA VAL A 93 4.02 3.08 4.63
C VAL A 93 4.88 2.26 3.69
N VAL A 94 4.27 1.61 2.74
CA VAL A 94 4.88 0.69 1.78
C VAL A 94 4.75 1.25 0.38
N SER A 95 5.83 1.51 -0.32
CA SER A 95 5.80 1.92 -1.72
C SER A 95 6.17 0.77 -2.64
N VAL A 96 5.31 0.48 -3.61
CA VAL A 96 5.59 -0.43 -4.74
C VAL A 96 5.87 0.33 -6.04
N ALA A 97 6.06 1.64 -5.96
CA ALA A 97 6.37 2.48 -7.11
C ALA A 97 7.83 2.28 -7.57
N ALA A 98 8.02 1.87 -8.81
CA ALA A 98 9.35 1.69 -9.38
C ALA A 98 10.12 3.03 -9.46
N GLY A 99 11.42 2.99 -9.17
CA GLY A 99 12.29 4.18 -9.29
C GLY A 99 12.19 5.19 -8.14
N VAL A 100 11.28 5.02 -7.18
CA VAL A 100 11.19 5.89 -6.00
C VAL A 100 12.03 5.30 -4.87
N SER A 101 12.98 6.06 -4.35
CA SER A 101 13.89 5.62 -3.28
C SER A 101 13.29 5.84 -1.88
N LEU A 102 13.80 5.12 -0.87
CA LEU A 102 13.46 5.36 0.54
C LEU A 102 13.82 6.77 1.00
N ALA A 103 14.87 7.37 0.44
CA ALA A 103 15.27 8.75 0.76
C ALA A 103 14.20 9.74 0.28
N GLN A 104 13.72 9.61 -0.96
CA GLN A 104 12.64 10.45 -1.49
C GLN A 104 11.33 10.25 -0.73
N LEU A 105 10.96 9.00 -0.42
CA LEU A 105 9.77 8.74 0.41
C LEU A 105 9.86 9.44 1.77
N ALA A 106 11.02 9.35 2.43
CA ALA A 106 11.25 9.99 3.72
C ALA A 106 11.18 11.52 3.62
N GLU A 107 11.82 12.10 2.59
CA GLU A 107 11.79 13.55 2.34
C GLU A 107 10.35 14.06 2.17
N TRP A 108 9.57 13.43 1.30
CA TRP A 108 8.18 13.84 1.03
C TRP A 108 7.26 13.64 2.23
N MET A 109 7.51 12.57 3.01
CA MET A 109 6.72 12.28 4.21
C MET A 109 6.99 13.30 5.33
N THR A 110 8.23 13.77 5.49
CA THR A 110 8.66 14.64 6.59
C THR A 110 8.70 16.12 6.23
N ALA A 111 8.39 16.53 5.02
CA ALA A 111 8.59 17.88 4.50
C ALA A 111 7.96 19.01 5.36
N ASP A 112 6.85 18.72 6.07
CA ASP A 112 6.18 19.71 6.95
C ASP A 112 5.95 19.19 8.38
N SER A 113 6.63 18.11 8.78
CA SER A 113 6.35 17.42 10.04
C SER A 113 7.57 16.66 10.54
N ALA A 114 7.71 16.54 11.85
CA ALA A 114 8.69 15.65 12.48
C ALA A 114 8.26 14.18 12.46
N VAL A 115 7.09 13.88 11.92
CA VAL A 115 6.50 12.54 11.85
C VAL A 115 7.32 11.63 10.95
N ARG A 116 7.78 10.49 11.49
CA ARG A 116 8.66 9.53 10.81
C ARG A 116 8.08 8.13 10.89
N PRO A 117 7.12 7.77 10.04
CA PRO A 117 6.58 6.42 10.01
C PRO A 117 7.65 5.44 9.51
N ALA A 118 7.47 4.16 9.82
CA ALA A 118 8.23 3.10 9.19
C ALA A 118 7.94 3.08 7.68
N LEU A 119 9.00 3.20 6.87
CA LEU A 119 8.92 3.24 5.41
C LEU A 119 9.49 1.97 4.80
N PHE A 120 8.78 1.43 3.82
CA PHE A 120 9.22 0.28 3.05
C PHE A 120 9.20 0.59 1.56
N ARG A 121 10.27 0.21 0.89
CA ARG A 121 10.30 0.13 -0.56
C ARG A 121 10.24 -1.33 -0.95
N VAL A 122 9.25 -1.69 -1.73
CA VAL A 122 8.99 -3.07 -2.14
C VAL A 122 8.99 -3.14 -3.67
N ILE A 123 9.70 -4.11 -4.20
CA ILE A 123 9.83 -4.32 -5.64
C ILE A 123 9.34 -5.73 -5.96
N PRO A 124 8.03 -5.92 -6.19
CA PRO A 124 7.50 -7.17 -6.70
C PRO A 124 7.71 -7.26 -8.21
N ASN A 125 7.50 -8.45 -8.75
CA ASN A 125 7.42 -8.65 -10.20
C ASN A 125 5.97 -8.97 -10.64
N THR A 126 5.76 -9.14 -11.94
CA THR A 126 4.42 -9.38 -12.53
C THR A 126 3.78 -10.70 -12.08
N ALA A 127 4.57 -11.68 -11.60
CA ALA A 127 4.07 -12.93 -11.06
C ALA A 127 3.26 -12.77 -9.77
N ILE A 128 3.22 -11.57 -9.18
CA ILE A 128 2.34 -11.24 -8.05
C ILE A 128 0.87 -11.50 -8.37
N ALA A 129 0.46 -11.37 -9.63
CA ALA A 129 -0.90 -11.65 -10.06
C ALA A 129 -1.31 -13.12 -9.86
N VAL A 130 -0.34 -14.02 -9.84
CA VAL A 130 -0.53 -15.47 -9.62
C VAL A 130 0.10 -15.94 -8.30
N ARG A 131 0.46 -15.02 -7.41
CA ARG A 131 1.04 -15.30 -6.09
C ARG A 131 2.37 -16.08 -6.16
N GLN A 132 3.22 -15.74 -7.10
CA GLN A 132 4.54 -16.33 -7.32
C GLN A 132 5.61 -15.25 -7.49
N SER A 133 5.44 -14.13 -6.78
CA SER A 133 6.36 -13.00 -6.92
C SER A 133 7.69 -13.26 -6.21
N MET A 134 8.79 -12.99 -6.92
CA MET A 134 10.03 -12.66 -6.23
C MET A 134 9.95 -11.20 -5.83
N THR A 135 9.96 -10.93 -4.53
CA THR A 135 9.73 -9.59 -3.99
C THR A 135 10.93 -9.13 -3.14
N PHE A 136 11.53 -8.02 -3.51
CA PHE A 136 12.59 -7.37 -2.71
C PHE A 136 11.97 -6.34 -1.77
N VAL A 137 12.40 -6.34 -0.51
CA VAL A 137 11.93 -5.42 0.53
C VAL A 137 13.12 -4.69 1.13
N ALA A 138 13.08 -3.38 1.16
CA ALA A 138 14.01 -2.52 1.90
C ALA A 138 13.21 -1.65 2.87
N ALA A 139 13.74 -1.44 4.06
CA ALA A 139 13.07 -0.70 5.13
C ALA A 139 13.91 0.47 5.65
N ARG A 140 13.22 1.49 6.20
CA ARG A 140 13.81 2.62 6.92
C ARG A 140 12.91 2.99 8.10
N GLY A 141 13.50 3.08 9.31
CA GLY A 141 12.77 3.44 10.53
C GLY A 141 11.77 2.38 11.01
N ALA A 142 11.94 1.13 10.57
CA ALA A 142 11.10 0.01 10.97
C ALA A 142 11.79 -0.82 12.06
N ASP A 143 11.05 -1.21 13.07
CA ASP A 143 11.45 -2.24 14.02
C ASP A 143 11.20 -3.65 13.45
N GLU A 144 11.57 -4.68 14.24
CA GLU A 144 11.42 -6.07 13.83
C GLU A 144 9.94 -6.46 13.65
N ALA A 145 9.06 -6.03 14.56
CA ALA A 145 7.63 -6.36 14.50
C ALA A 145 6.97 -5.73 13.26
N CYS A 146 7.34 -4.49 12.95
CA CYS A 146 6.88 -3.77 11.77
C CYS A 146 7.38 -4.45 10.48
N THR A 147 8.66 -4.85 10.48
CA THR A 147 9.28 -5.54 9.35
C THR A 147 8.61 -6.89 9.09
N GLU A 148 8.42 -7.72 10.11
CA GLU A 148 7.74 -9.00 9.98
C GLU A 148 6.30 -8.87 9.53
N ARG A 149 5.58 -7.83 9.97
CA ARG A 149 4.23 -7.51 9.50
C ARG A 149 4.21 -7.30 7.98
N VAL A 150 5.12 -6.48 7.46
CA VAL A 150 5.19 -6.19 6.02
C VAL A 150 5.65 -7.41 5.23
N LEU A 151 6.69 -8.12 5.70
CA LEU A 151 7.16 -9.36 5.07
C LEU A 151 6.04 -10.43 5.04
N GLY A 152 5.27 -10.56 6.12
CA GLY A 152 4.12 -11.48 6.19
C GLY A 152 3.07 -11.23 5.12
N ILE A 153 2.84 -9.97 4.73
CA ILE A 153 1.94 -9.62 3.63
C ILE A 153 2.50 -10.13 2.30
N PHE A 154 3.78 -9.88 2.01
CA PHE A 154 4.37 -10.24 0.72
C PHE A 154 4.75 -11.72 0.59
N ARG A 155 4.83 -12.47 1.69
CA ARG A 155 4.95 -13.95 1.67
C ARG A 155 3.69 -14.64 1.13
N GLU A 156 2.56 -13.95 1.11
CA GLU A 156 1.29 -14.46 0.58
C GLU A 156 1.09 -14.15 -0.91
N LEU A 157 2.04 -13.48 -1.54
CA LEU A 157 1.98 -12.97 -2.91
C LEU A 157 3.13 -13.49 -3.78
#